data_2aa0e02c197ad6e7acdf147faf6a61b1
#
_entry.id   2aa0e02c197ad6e7acdf147faf6a61b1
#
_cell.length_a   1.000
_cell.length_b   1.000
_cell.length_c   1.000
_cell.angle_alpha   90.00
_cell.angle_beta   90.00
_cell.angle_gamma   90.00
#
_symmetry.space_group_name_H-M   'P 1'
#
loop_
_entity.id
_entity.type
_entity.pdbx_description
1 polymer ?
#
loop_
_entity_poly.entity_id
_entity_poly.type
_entity_poly.pdbx_seq_one_letter_code
_entity_poly.pdbx_strand_id
1 'polypeptide(L)'
;WKWWPTLYKNLKHFRMTGGEPMMDVNTYKVFQYIIDHPKDDLHLNVTSNMCPPDEKLKAKYFNMAQEICMQEKVEHMMQFVSVDAFGKRAEYIRDGLDFNYMMDNVEEFLDRIPSRNSITFICTYNNLSITSMDKLLEKILELRKRYSKTYQRVWFDVPLLRQPAWQQITMLPESYQAIHEDNIKYMQDNSGEHNGLHIFKDFEIQKMQRNLAYWRENADASTQNKKNFYAFF
;
A
#
# COMPACT_ATOMS: atom_id res chain seq x y z
N TRP A 1 8.16 -26.86 6.22
CA TRP A 1 9.08 -26.45 5.13
C TRP A 1 9.46 -27.61 4.18
N LYS A 2 9.20 -28.88 4.48
CA LYS A 2 9.49 -30.01 3.58
C LYS A 2 8.76 -29.92 2.22
N TRP A 3 7.59 -29.31 2.20
CA TRP A 3 6.76 -29.09 1.00
C TRP A 3 7.17 -27.88 0.16
N TRP A 4 7.90 -26.93 0.76
CA TRP A 4 8.24 -25.66 0.14
C TRP A 4 9.02 -25.80 -1.18
N PRO A 5 10.08 -26.64 -1.31
CA PRO A 5 10.80 -26.77 -2.57
C PRO A 5 9.93 -27.25 -3.73
N THR A 6 8.96 -28.14 -3.46
CA THR A 6 8.04 -28.65 -4.49
C THR A 6 7.05 -27.56 -4.93
N LEU A 7 6.53 -26.78 -3.98
CA LEU A 7 5.63 -25.65 -4.28
C LEU A 7 6.39 -24.59 -5.06
N TYR A 8 7.57 -24.18 -4.58
CA TYR A 8 8.36 -23.10 -5.12
C TYR A 8 8.65 -23.24 -6.62
N LYS A 9 8.94 -24.45 -7.09
CA LYS A 9 9.20 -24.73 -8.51
C LYS A 9 8.08 -24.23 -9.44
N ASN A 10 6.86 -24.28 -8.98
CA ASN A 10 5.66 -23.95 -9.79
C ASN A 10 5.11 -22.55 -9.53
N LEU A 11 5.67 -21.80 -8.55
CA LEU A 11 5.20 -20.46 -8.24
C LEU A 11 5.61 -19.47 -9.35
N LYS A 12 4.66 -18.66 -9.80
CA LYS A 12 4.88 -17.46 -10.62
C LYS A 12 4.65 -16.19 -9.80
N HIS A 13 3.77 -16.27 -8.83
CA HIS A 13 3.47 -15.18 -7.91
C HIS A 13 3.49 -15.71 -6.49
N PHE A 14 4.22 -15.03 -5.63
CA PHE A 14 4.22 -15.33 -4.21
C PHE A 14 4.03 -14.06 -3.40
N ARG A 15 3.02 -14.04 -2.54
CA ARG A 15 2.70 -12.89 -1.69
C ARG A 15 2.79 -13.28 -0.22
N MET A 16 3.61 -12.54 0.51
CA MET A 16 3.68 -12.58 1.97
C MET A 16 2.81 -11.47 2.53
N THR A 17 1.86 -11.85 3.37
CA THR A 17 0.92 -10.96 4.04
C THR A 17 0.46 -11.58 5.36
N GLY A 18 -0.14 -10.76 6.22
CA GLY A 18 -0.62 -11.20 7.54
C GLY A 18 0.44 -11.02 8.62
N GLY A 19 0.02 -10.57 9.81
CA GLY A 19 0.94 -10.05 10.80
C GLY A 19 1.79 -8.90 10.22
N GLU A 20 3.07 -8.86 10.60
CA GLU A 20 4.04 -7.93 9.98
C GLU A 20 5.21 -8.74 9.39
N PRO A 21 5.32 -8.87 8.07
CA PRO A 21 6.36 -9.68 7.43
C PRO A 21 7.79 -9.27 7.77
N MET A 22 8.05 -8.00 8.04
CA MET A 22 9.39 -7.56 8.46
C MET A 22 9.79 -8.11 9.83
N MET A 23 8.83 -8.60 10.64
CA MET A 23 9.07 -9.23 11.94
C MET A 23 9.01 -10.75 11.89
N ASP A 24 8.44 -11.33 10.83
CA ASP A 24 8.22 -12.78 10.74
C ASP A 24 9.48 -13.52 10.28
N VAL A 25 9.95 -14.46 11.11
CA VAL A 25 11.09 -15.31 10.80
C VAL A 25 10.93 -16.10 9.49
N ASN A 26 9.70 -16.41 9.09
CA ASN A 26 9.46 -17.12 7.84
C ASN A 26 9.67 -16.24 6.60
N THR A 27 9.48 -14.93 6.69
CA THR A 27 9.87 -13.99 5.63
C THR A 27 11.35 -14.15 5.29
N TYR A 28 12.19 -14.16 6.31
CA TYR A 28 13.64 -14.31 6.13
C TYR A 28 14.06 -15.70 5.64
N LYS A 29 13.33 -16.75 6.02
CA LYS A 29 13.55 -18.10 5.46
C LYS A 29 13.19 -18.14 3.99
N VAL A 30 12.11 -17.49 3.58
CA VAL A 30 11.72 -17.37 2.17
C VAL A 30 12.75 -16.58 1.38
N PHE A 31 13.18 -15.42 1.91
CA PHE A 31 14.21 -14.60 1.26
C PHE A 31 15.50 -15.37 1.08
N GLN A 32 15.98 -16.08 2.13
CA GLN A 32 17.18 -16.89 2.03
C GLN A 32 17.01 -18.00 0.98
N TYR A 33 15.86 -18.65 0.97
CA TYR A 33 15.59 -19.69 -0.02
C TYR A 33 15.61 -19.14 -1.46
N ILE A 34 15.07 -17.93 -1.68
CA ILE A 34 15.12 -17.26 -2.99
C ILE A 34 16.56 -16.90 -3.37
N ILE A 35 17.36 -16.42 -2.40
CA ILE A 35 18.78 -16.10 -2.62
C ILE A 35 19.54 -17.33 -3.08
N ASP A 36 19.31 -18.48 -2.40
CA ASP A 36 19.99 -19.74 -2.68
C ASP A 36 19.46 -20.44 -3.95
N HIS A 37 18.20 -20.17 -4.32
CA HIS A 37 17.49 -20.81 -5.45
C HIS A 37 16.80 -19.73 -6.31
N PRO A 38 17.55 -18.96 -7.11
CA PRO A 38 16.98 -17.91 -7.95
C PRO A 38 15.89 -18.43 -8.89
N LYS A 39 14.87 -17.59 -9.12
CA LYS A 39 13.74 -17.91 -9.98
C LYS A 39 13.32 -16.64 -10.74
N ASP A 40 13.85 -16.47 -11.95
CA ASP A 40 13.75 -15.30 -12.81
C ASP A 40 12.34 -15.00 -13.35
N ASP A 41 11.40 -15.93 -13.15
CA ASP A 41 9.98 -15.77 -13.50
C ASP A 41 9.06 -15.63 -12.27
N LEU A 42 9.61 -15.37 -11.08
CA LEU A 42 8.86 -15.18 -9.85
C LEU A 42 8.57 -13.70 -9.59
N HIS A 43 7.30 -13.35 -9.42
CA HIS A 43 6.86 -12.08 -8.86
C HIS A 43 6.73 -12.21 -7.34
N LEU A 44 7.63 -11.56 -6.60
CA LEU A 44 7.65 -11.56 -5.14
C LEU A 44 6.93 -10.33 -4.61
N ASN A 45 5.91 -10.53 -3.80
CA ASN A 45 5.11 -9.47 -3.21
C ASN A 45 5.19 -9.54 -1.68
N VAL A 46 5.44 -8.41 -1.02
CA VAL A 46 5.47 -8.33 0.45
C VAL A 46 4.56 -7.20 0.91
N THR A 47 3.65 -7.49 1.84
CA THR A 47 2.76 -6.47 2.41
C THR A 47 3.18 -6.14 3.83
N SER A 48 3.58 -4.91 4.08
CA SER A 48 4.11 -4.44 5.37
C SER A 48 3.60 -3.03 5.69
N ASN A 49 3.61 -2.65 6.96
CA ASN A 49 3.46 -1.25 7.35
C ASN A 49 4.76 -0.45 7.22
N MET A 50 5.86 -1.09 6.84
CA MET A 50 7.20 -0.50 6.71
C MET A 50 7.73 0.18 7.99
N CYS A 51 7.22 -0.25 9.17
CA CYS A 51 7.65 0.23 10.49
C CYS A 51 8.21 -0.93 11.33
N PRO A 52 9.38 -1.46 11.00
CA PRO A 52 10.01 -2.49 11.83
C PRO A 52 10.35 -1.90 13.21
N PRO A 53 10.25 -2.70 14.28
CA PRO A 53 10.40 -2.20 15.65
C PRO A 53 11.83 -1.82 16.03
N ASP A 54 12.82 -2.25 15.25
CA ASP A 54 14.23 -1.95 15.49
C ASP A 54 15.08 -1.94 14.21
N GLU A 55 16.23 -1.26 14.30
CA GLU A 55 17.15 -1.09 13.18
C GLU A 55 17.80 -2.40 12.68
N LYS A 56 17.89 -3.45 13.52
CA LYS A 56 18.46 -4.73 13.09
C LYS A 56 17.50 -5.46 12.15
N LEU A 57 16.23 -5.46 12.48
CA LEU A 57 15.19 -6.03 11.60
C LEU A 57 15.07 -5.23 10.32
N LYS A 58 15.07 -3.90 10.41
CA LYS A 58 15.13 -3.01 9.26
C LYS A 58 16.30 -3.36 8.34
N ALA A 59 17.52 -3.29 8.86
CA ALA A 59 18.73 -3.56 8.10
C ALA A 59 18.72 -4.96 7.47
N LYS A 60 18.27 -5.97 8.21
CA LYS A 60 18.16 -7.35 7.70
C LYS A 60 17.21 -7.42 6.53
N TYR A 61 16.00 -6.84 6.65
CA TYR A 61 15.01 -6.85 5.58
C TYR A 61 15.54 -6.17 4.33
N PHE A 62 16.03 -4.94 4.46
CA PHE A 62 16.52 -4.17 3.32
C PHE A 62 17.74 -4.80 2.64
N ASN A 63 18.67 -5.36 3.41
CA ASN A 63 19.84 -6.01 2.84
C ASN A 63 19.45 -7.25 2.01
N MET A 64 18.58 -8.11 2.53
CA MET A 64 18.13 -9.29 1.80
C MET A 64 17.25 -8.92 0.60
N ALA A 65 16.34 -7.95 0.73
CA ALA A 65 15.54 -7.46 -0.39
C ALA A 65 16.44 -6.84 -1.49
N GLN A 66 17.44 -6.07 -1.09
CA GLN A 66 18.42 -5.50 -2.02
C GLN A 66 19.21 -6.59 -2.74
N GLU A 67 19.71 -7.61 -2.04
CA GLU A 67 20.42 -8.74 -2.63
C GLU A 67 19.55 -9.47 -3.66
N ILE A 68 18.30 -9.80 -3.30
CA ILE A 68 17.34 -10.44 -4.20
C ILE A 68 17.16 -9.62 -5.49
N CYS A 69 16.97 -8.32 -5.36
CA CYS A 69 16.67 -7.45 -6.49
C CYS A 69 17.90 -7.09 -7.33
N MET A 70 19.04 -6.81 -6.69
CA MET A 70 20.30 -6.44 -7.38
C MET A 70 20.91 -7.60 -8.15
N GLN A 71 20.76 -8.82 -7.63
CA GLN A 71 21.26 -10.04 -8.27
C GLN A 71 20.21 -10.74 -9.14
N GLU A 72 19.08 -10.05 -9.39
CA GLU A 72 18.00 -10.55 -10.26
C GLU A 72 17.51 -11.95 -9.90
N LYS A 73 17.40 -12.22 -8.59
CA LYS A 73 16.94 -13.52 -8.07
C LYS A 73 15.46 -13.79 -8.32
N VAL A 74 14.69 -12.75 -8.64
CA VAL A 74 13.28 -12.78 -9.00
C VAL A 74 13.03 -11.86 -10.20
N GLU A 75 11.95 -12.08 -10.95
CA GLU A 75 11.52 -11.22 -12.03
C GLU A 75 11.24 -9.79 -11.53
N HIS A 76 10.46 -9.70 -10.47
CA HIS A 76 10.03 -8.43 -9.92
C HIS A 76 9.69 -8.56 -8.44
N MET A 77 10.10 -7.57 -7.64
CA MET A 77 9.65 -7.43 -6.26
C MET A 77 8.73 -6.23 -6.14
N MET A 78 7.55 -6.45 -5.55
CA MET A 78 6.61 -5.39 -5.20
C MET A 78 6.43 -5.30 -3.70
N GLN A 79 6.75 -4.15 -3.14
CA GLN A 79 6.49 -3.83 -1.75
C GLN A 79 5.13 -3.16 -1.62
N PHE A 80 4.17 -3.84 -1.00
CA PHE A 80 2.91 -3.22 -0.61
C PHE A 80 3.07 -2.52 0.73
N VAL A 81 2.73 -1.23 0.76
CA VAL A 81 2.81 -0.37 1.95
C VAL A 81 1.40 -0.10 2.44
N SER A 82 1.11 -0.59 3.64
CA SER A 82 -0.21 -0.44 4.25
C SER A 82 -0.33 0.91 4.95
N VAL A 83 -1.09 1.84 4.38
CA VAL A 83 -1.34 3.18 4.95
C VAL A 83 -2.76 3.63 4.63
N ASP A 84 -3.54 4.03 5.62
CA ASP A 84 -4.97 4.34 5.42
C ASP A 84 -5.28 5.85 5.41
N ALA A 85 -4.30 6.69 5.76
CA ALA A 85 -4.43 8.15 5.81
C ALA A 85 -3.04 8.81 5.78
N PHE A 86 -2.97 10.13 5.89
CA PHE A 86 -1.71 10.88 5.94
C PHE A 86 -1.39 11.36 7.37
N GLY A 87 -0.10 11.28 7.74
CA GLY A 87 0.44 11.85 8.98
C GLY A 87 -0.21 11.26 10.25
N LYS A 88 -0.49 12.12 11.23
CA LYS A 88 -1.07 11.71 12.52
C LYS A 88 -2.38 10.95 12.44
N ARG A 89 -3.15 11.10 11.34
CA ARG A 89 -4.37 10.31 11.13
C ARG A 89 -4.04 8.86 10.78
N ALA A 90 -2.99 8.62 10.01
CA ALA A 90 -2.53 7.27 9.72
C ALA A 90 -2.08 6.56 11.01
N GLU A 91 -1.35 7.26 11.89
CA GLU A 91 -0.93 6.76 13.19
C GLU A 91 -2.12 6.46 14.10
N TYR A 92 -3.16 7.32 14.07
CA TYR A 92 -4.38 7.09 14.83
C TYR A 92 -5.18 5.86 14.35
N ILE A 93 -5.24 5.65 13.03
CA ILE A 93 -5.96 4.50 12.44
C ILE A 93 -5.20 3.19 12.69
N ARG A 94 -3.87 3.25 12.66
CA ARG A 94 -2.98 2.09 12.80
C ARG A 94 -2.09 2.24 14.03
N ASP A 95 -2.49 1.57 15.10
CA ASP A 95 -1.70 1.53 16.33
C ASP A 95 -0.27 1.05 16.05
N GLY A 96 0.71 1.76 16.61
CA GLY A 96 2.14 1.49 16.43
C GLY A 96 2.73 1.96 15.10
N LEU A 97 1.98 2.62 14.22
CA LEU A 97 2.54 3.26 13.03
C LEU A 97 3.21 4.59 13.40
N ASP A 98 4.46 4.77 13.04
CA ASP A 98 5.11 6.07 12.89
C ASP A 98 5.11 6.43 11.40
N PHE A 99 4.33 7.44 11.03
CA PHE A 99 4.14 7.80 9.62
C PHE A 99 5.43 8.32 8.96
N ASN A 100 6.21 9.11 9.68
CA ASN A 100 7.45 9.67 9.13
C ASN A 100 8.49 8.56 8.95
N TYR A 101 8.66 7.71 9.95
CA TYR A 101 9.56 6.57 9.87
C TYR A 101 9.16 5.59 8.74
N MET A 102 7.85 5.34 8.57
CA MET A 102 7.36 4.57 7.43
C MET A 102 7.75 5.21 6.10
N MET A 103 7.55 6.53 5.95
CA MET A 103 7.88 7.24 4.71
C MET A 103 9.38 7.27 4.42
N ASP A 104 10.21 7.44 5.45
CA ASP A 104 11.68 7.34 5.33
C ASP A 104 12.09 5.95 4.84
N ASN A 105 11.46 4.89 5.36
CA ASN A 105 11.72 3.52 4.93
C ASN A 105 11.20 3.25 3.49
N VAL A 106 10.09 3.86 3.10
CA VAL A 106 9.60 3.82 1.70
C VAL A 106 10.62 4.47 0.75
N GLU A 107 11.13 5.65 1.11
CA GLU A 107 12.13 6.34 0.29
C GLU A 107 13.45 5.56 0.27
N GLU A 108 13.90 5.00 1.41
CA GLU A 108 15.08 4.12 1.44
C GLU A 108 14.91 2.89 0.55
N PHE A 109 13.73 2.26 0.52
CA PHE A 109 13.45 1.16 -0.41
C PHE A 109 13.59 1.61 -1.87
N LEU A 110 13.02 2.76 -2.21
CA LEU A 110 13.06 3.29 -3.57
C LEU A 110 14.49 3.70 -3.98
N ASP A 111 15.32 4.14 -3.04
CA ASP A 111 16.72 4.49 -3.31
C ASP A 111 17.61 3.24 -3.46
N ARG A 112 17.43 2.22 -2.63
CA ARG A 112 18.30 1.04 -2.58
C ARG A 112 17.94 -0.04 -3.61
N ILE A 113 16.66 -0.16 -3.94
CA ILE A 113 16.17 -1.26 -4.79
C ILE A 113 16.14 -0.82 -6.26
N PRO A 114 16.60 -1.66 -7.23
CA PRO A 114 16.64 -1.32 -8.64
C PRO A 114 15.27 -0.87 -9.20
N SER A 115 15.30 0.05 -10.16
CA SER A 115 14.12 0.75 -10.69
C SER A 115 13.06 -0.13 -11.35
N ARG A 116 13.38 -1.36 -11.71
CA ARG A 116 12.39 -2.34 -12.22
C ARG A 116 11.44 -2.84 -11.13
N ASN A 117 11.80 -2.68 -9.86
CA ASN A 117 10.98 -3.07 -8.70
C ASN A 117 10.14 -1.87 -8.23
N SER A 118 9.04 -2.13 -7.55
CA SER A 118 8.07 -1.09 -7.24
C SER A 118 7.48 -1.20 -5.85
N ILE A 119 6.82 -0.13 -5.43
CA ILE A 119 5.95 -0.10 -4.25
C ILE A 119 4.50 0.14 -4.68
N THR A 120 3.58 -0.32 -3.85
CA THR A 120 2.15 0.00 -3.95
C THR A 120 1.65 0.45 -2.60
N PHE A 121 1.22 1.70 -2.49
CA PHE A 121 0.46 2.12 -1.31
C PHE A 121 -0.93 1.48 -1.36
N ILE A 122 -1.29 0.72 -0.31
CA ILE A 122 -2.64 0.19 -0.12
C ILE A 122 -3.31 1.00 0.98
N CYS A 123 -4.32 1.77 0.60
CA CYS A 123 -5.14 2.52 1.52
C CYS A 123 -6.51 1.83 1.67
N THR A 124 -6.74 1.16 2.79
CA THR A 124 -8.07 0.62 3.10
C THR A 124 -9.00 1.76 3.45
N TYR A 125 -9.70 2.26 2.43
CA TYR A 125 -10.45 3.51 2.48
C TYR A 125 -11.64 3.42 3.43
N ASN A 126 -11.63 4.27 4.44
CA ASN A 126 -12.59 4.28 5.54
C ASN A 126 -13.00 5.72 5.89
N ASN A 127 -13.92 5.88 6.82
CA ASN A 127 -14.44 7.19 7.20
C ASN A 127 -13.39 8.13 7.83
N LEU A 128 -12.30 7.62 8.37
CA LEU A 128 -11.20 8.43 8.92
C LEU A 128 -10.15 8.80 7.87
N SER A 129 -10.12 8.10 6.73
CA SER A 129 -9.16 8.35 5.65
C SER A 129 -9.45 9.66 4.91
N ILE A 130 -10.73 10.00 4.75
CA ILE A 130 -11.23 10.93 3.74
C ILE A 130 -10.64 12.34 3.84
N THR A 131 -10.47 12.86 5.06
CA THR A 131 -10.05 14.24 5.29
C THR A 131 -8.54 14.48 5.28
N SER A 132 -7.77 13.47 4.88
CA SER A 132 -6.32 13.58 4.66
C SER A 132 -5.85 12.82 3.43
N MET A 133 -6.80 12.37 2.59
CA MET A 133 -6.50 11.67 1.35
C MET A 133 -5.80 12.59 0.35
N ASP A 134 -6.18 13.85 0.29
CA ASP A 134 -5.53 14.90 -0.51
C ASP A 134 -4.01 14.88 -0.33
N LYS A 135 -3.55 14.94 0.92
CA LYS A 135 -2.11 14.94 1.26
C LYS A 135 -1.42 13.63 0.92
N LEU A 136 -2.12 12.50 1.07
CA LEU A 136 -1.57 11.20 0.67
C LEU A 136 -1.39 11.13 -0.86
N LEU A 137 -2.37 11.62 -1.62
CA LEU A 137 -2.30 11.67 -3.09
C LEU A 137 -1.18 12.60 -3.56
N GLU A 138 -1.02 13.77 -2.93
CA GLU A 138 0.10 14.71 -3.20
C GLU A 138 1.45 14.02 -2.98
N LYS A 139 1.62 13.32 -1.84
CA LYS A 139 2.86 12.59 -1.53
C LYS A 139 3.14 11.46 -2.51
N ILE A 140 2.13 10.71 -2.92
CA ILE A 140 2.27 9.67 -3.94
C ILE A 140 2.75 10.27 -5.25
N LEU A 141 2.18 11.40 -5.67
CA LEU A 141 2.57 12.08 -6.91
C LEU A 141 4.00 12.63 -6.83
N GLU A 142 4.40 13.19 -5.67
CA GLU A 142 5.78 13.62 -5.41
C GLU A 142 6.77 12.45 -5.58
N LEU A 143 6.48 11.30 -4.94
CA LEU A 143 7.32 10.10 -5.04
C LEU A 143 7.40 9.57 -6.48
N ARG A 144 6.30 9.63 -7.25
CA ARG A 144 6.31 9.29 -8.68
C ARG A 144 7.26 10.17 -9.45
N LYS A 145 7.19 11.49 -9.26
CA LYS A 145 8.08 12.46 -9.92
C LYS A 145 9.55 12.23 -9.58
N ARG A 146 9.83 11.85 -8.35
CA ARG A 146 11.20 11.62 -7.89
C ARG A 146 11.77 10.28 -8.36
N TYR A 147 11.01 9.20 -8.26
CA TYR A 147 11.52 7.83 -8.40
C TYR A 147 11.12 7.10 -9.69
N SER A 148 10.05 7.48 -10.38
CA SER A 148 9.62 6.84 -11.63
C SER A 148 10.26 7.52 -12.83
N LYS A 149 11.46 7.09 -13.22
CA LYS A 149 12.20 7.66 -14.36
C LYS A 149 12.00 6.85 -15.64
N THR A 150 12.27 5.55 -15.59
CA THR A 150 12.15 4.61 -16.72
C THR A 150 10.94 3.69 -16.54
N TYR A 151 10.67 3.30 -15.30
CA TYR A 151 9.57 2.41 -14.93
C TYR A 151 8.65 3.08 -13.92
N GLN A 152 7.37 2.69 -13.94
CA GLN A 152 6.45 3.06 -12.88
C GLN A 152 6.85 2.34 -11.58
N ARG A 153 7.29 3.11 -10.58
CA ARG A 153 7.79 2.56 -9.33
C ARG A 153 6.83 2.71 -8.17
N VAL A 154 5.93 3.67 -8.25
CA VAL A 154 5.00 3.98 -7.16
C VAL A 154 3.58 3.84 -7.67
N TRP A 155 2.85 2.90 -7.07
CA TRP A 155 1.47 2.58 -7.38
C TRP A 155 0.55 2.94 -6.21
N PHE A 156 -0.73 3.06 -6.48
CA PHE A 156 -1.74 3.35 -5.48
C PHE A 156 -2.92 2.40 -5.64
N ASP A 157 -3.35 1.81 -4.54
CA ASP A 157 -4.55 0.99 -4.45
C ASP A 157 -5.42 1.44 -3.28
N VAL A 158 -6.73 1.53 -3.52
CA VAL A 158 -7.68 2.10 -2.57
C VAL A 158 -8.90 1.17 -2.40
N PRO A 159 -8.69 -0.03 -1.82
CA PRO A 159 -9.80 -0.91 -1.49
C PRO A 159 -10.71 -0.26 -0.43
N LEU A 160 -12.01 -0.46 -0.59
CA LEU A 160 -13.01 0.02 0.34
C LEU A 160 -13.06 -0.87 1.59
N LEU A 161 -13.06 -0.27 2.78
CA LEU A 161 -13.32 -0.98 4.03
C LEU A 161 -14.76 -1.50 4.06
N ARG A 162 -14.93 -2.82 4.22
CA ARG A 162 -16.24 -3.46 4.31
C ARG A 162 -16.65 -3.78 5.76
N GLN A 163 -15.69 -4.05 6.60
CA GLN A 163 -15.89 -4.37 8.01
C GLN A 163 -14.80 -3.72 8.88
N PRO A 164 -15.14 -3.19 10.04
CA PRO A 164 -16.47 -3.13 10.62
C PRO A 164 -17.35 -2.07 9.93
N ALA A 165 -18.67 -2.31 9.86
CA ALA A 165 -19.60 -1.43 9.13
C ALA A 165 -19.59 0.02 9.63
N TRP A 166 -19.35 0.25 10.92
CA TRP A 166 -19.29 1.58 11.52
C TRP A 166 -18.02 2.39 11.16
N GLN A 167 -17.03 1.77 10.51
CA GLN A 167 -15.87 2.48 9.94
C GLN A 167 -15.98 2.70 8.43
N GLN A 168 -17.07 2.29 7.78
CA GLN A 168 -17.24 2.54 6.35
C GLN A 168 -17.44 4.03 6.06
N ILE A 169 -17.07 4.45 4.85
CA ILE A 169 -17.31 5.83 4.37
C ILE A 169 -18.80 6.18 4.32
N THR A 170 -19.68 5.17 4.16
CA THR A 170 -21.13 5.32 4.15
C THR A 170 -21.72 5.86 5.45
N MET A 171 -20.93 5.85 6.53
CA MET A 171 -21.30 6.41 7.83
C MET A 171 -21.17 7.93 7.92
N LEU A 172 -20.39 8.53 7.02
CA LEU A 172 -20.18 9.97 7.00
C LEU A 172 -21.42 10.71 6.46
N PRO A 173 -21.65 11.96 6.92
CA PRO A 173 -22.62 12.85 6.31
C PRO A 173 -22.35 13.05 4.81
N GLU A 174 -23.39 13.26 4.04
CA GLU A 174 -23.31 13.49 2.60
C GLU A 174 -22.39 14.64 2.21
N SER A 175 -22.30 15.67 3.09
CA SER A 175 -21.39 16.81 2.89
C SER A 175 -19.92 16.42 2.72
N TYR A 176 -19.50 15.26 3.21
CA TYR A 176 -18.14 14.75 3.00
C TYR A 176 -17.91 14.16 1.60
N GLN A 177 -18.96 13.90 0.82
CA GLN A 177 -18.81 13.44 -0.56
C GLN A 177 -18.08 14.48 -1.41
N ALA A 178 -18.27 15.77 -1.16
CA ALA A 178 -17.55 16.84 -1.85
C ALA A 178 -16.03 16.70 -1.69
N ILE A 179 -15.54 16.36 -0.49
CA ILE A 179 -14.10 16.13 -0.25
C ILE A 179 -13.59 14.95 -1.09
N HIS A 180 -14.40 13.90 -1.21
CA HIS A 180 -14.03 12.74 -2.03
C HIS A 180 -14.03 13.08 -3.52
N GLU A 181 -15.00 13.88 -3.98
CA GLU A 181 -15.06 14.39 -5.36
C GLU A 181 -13.86 15.28 -5.70
N ASP A 182 -13.44 16.15 -4.76
CA ASP A 182 -12.24 16.96 -4.92
C ASP A 182 -10.98 16.10 -5.05
N ASN A 183 -10.87 15.01 -4.28
CA ASN A 183 -9.79 14.04 -4.42
C ASN A 183 -9.78 13.36 -5.79
N ILE A 184 -10.96 12.95 -6.29
CA ILE A 184 -11.10 12.38 -7.65
C ILE A 184 -10.67 13.41 -8.68
N LYS A 185 -11.16 14.64 -8.55
CA LYS A 185 -10.81 15.75 -9.45
C LYS A 185 -9.30 16.01 -9.45
N TYR A 186 -8.67 16.06 -8.27
CA TYR A 186 -7.22 16.19 -8.16
C TYR A 186 -6.48 15.09 -8.93
N MET A 187 -6.94 13.83 -8.82
CA MET A 187 -6.34 12.73 -9.57
C MET A 187 -6.54 12.88 -11.08
N GLN A 188 -7.73 13.33 -11.52
CA GLN A 188 -8.02 13.59 -12.93
C GLN A 188 -7.19 14.75 -13.49
N ASP A 189 -7.06 15.84 -12.75
CA ASP A 189 -6.24 17.01 -13.14
C ASP A 189 -4.74 16.66 -13.22
N ASN A 190 -4.31 15.60 -12.52
CA ASN A 190 -2.95 15.04 -12.55
C ASN A 190 -2.90 13.68 -13.25
N SER A 191 -3.80 13.42 -14.17
CA SER A 191 -3.80 12.28 -15.09
C SER A 191 -3.33 12.74 -16.50
N GLY A 192 -3.13 11.80 -17.40
CA GLY A 192 -2.69 12.12 -18.75
C GLY A 192 -2.60 10.88 -19.63
N GLU A 193 -1.83 10.93 -20.71
CA GLU A 193 -1.66 9.81 -21.62
C GLU A 193 -1.21 8.53 -20.91
N HIS A 194 -1.69 7.39 -21.38
CA HIS A 194 -1.55 6.06 -20.74
C HIS A 194 -0.14 5.66 -20.31
N ASN A 195 0.90 6.21 -20.90
CA ASN A 195 2.30 5.89 -20.60
C ASN A 195 2.99 6.87 -19.64
N GLY A 196 2.31 7.90 -19.15
CA GLY A 196 2.90 8.87 -18.21
C GLY A 196 3.33 8.21 -16.90
N LEU A 197 4.57 8.45 -16.47
CA LEU A 197 5.12 7.88 -15.22
C LEU A 197 4.78 8.72 -13.98
N HIS A 198 4.47 9.99 -14.18
CA HIS A 198 4.28 10.97 -13.10
C HIS A 198 2.82 11.39 -12.92
N ILE A 199 1.89 10.52 -13.29
CA ILE A 199 0.44 10.78 -13.32
C ILE A 199 -0.31 9.71 -12.52
N PHE A 200 -1.57 10.00 -12.18
CA PHE A 200 -2.52 8.99 -11.74
C PHE A 200 -3.03 8.18 -12.93
N LYS A 201 -3.17 6.88 -12.72
CA LYS A 201 -3.63 5.95 -13.75
C LYS A 201 -5.16 5.85 -13.75
N ASP A 202 -5.74 5.60 -14.91
CA ASP A 202 -7.19 5.48 -15.07
C ASP A 202 -7.81 4.49 -14.08
N PHE A 203 -7.16 3.34 -13.87
CA PHE A 203 -7.69 2.33 -12.94
C PHE A 203 -7.67 2.79 -11.46
N GLU A 204 -6.73 3.67 -11.08
CA GLU A 204 -6.65 4.25 -9.74
C GLU A 204 -7.81 5.25 -9.53
N ILE A 205 -8.04 6.10 -10.54
CA ILE A 205 -9.17 7.04 -10.56
C ILE A 205 -10.50 6.29 -10.54
N GLN A 206 -10.64 5.26 -11.38
CA GLN A 206 -11.86 4.43 -11.40
C GLN A 206 -12.14 3.73 -10.07
N LYS A 207 -11.11 3.37 -9.29
CA LYS A 207 -11.31 2.82 -7.94
C LYS A 207 -11.89 3.87 -6.99
N MET A 208 -11.40 5.11 -7.03
CA MET A 208 -11.96 6.21 -6.25
C MET A 208 -13.41 6.51 -6.66
N GLN A 209 -13.68 6.55 -7.96
CA GLN A 209 -15.04 6.74 -8.49
C GLN A 209 -16.00 5.62 -8.04
N ARG A 210 -15.55 4.36 -8.05
CA ARG A 210 -16.35 3.23 -7.54
C ARG A 210 -16.63 3.32 -6.04
N ASN A 211 -15.68 3.83 -5.27
CA ASN A 211 -15.89 4.06 -3.84
C ASN A 211 -16.97 5.15 -3.62
N LEU A 212 -16.98 6.21 -4.44
CA LEU A 212 -18.02 7.24 -4.40
C LEU A 212 -19.40 6.69 -4.79
N ALA A 213 -19.47 5.92 -5.89
CA ALA A 213 -20.70 5.29 -6.32
C ALA A 213 -21.27 4.37 -5.23
N TYR A 214 -20.42 3.50 -4.66
CA TYR A 214 -20.81 2.64 -3.54
C TYR A 214 -21.34 3.46 -2.35
N TRP A 215 -20.69 4.56 -2.01
CA TRP A 215 -21.15 5.42 -0.91
C TRP A 215 -22.55 5.98 -1.20
N ARG A 216 -22.79 6.53 -2.40
CA ARG A 216 -24.08 7.09 -2.78
C ARG A 216 -25.22 6.07 -2.78
N GLU A 217 -24.93 4.86 -3.23
CA GLU A 217 -25.89 3.75 -3.26
C GLU A 217 -26.19 3.16 -1.88
N ASN A 218 -25.24 3.27 -0.93
CA ASN A 218 -25.31 2.63 0.38
C ASN A 218 -25.17 3.63 1.53
N ALA A 219 -25.55 4.89 1.33
CA ALA A 219 -25.53 5.93 2.36
C ALA A 219 -26.58 5.60 3.44
N ASP A 220 -26.35 4.52 4.15
CA ASP A 220 -27.19 4.08 5.24
C ASP A 220 -26.72 4.70 6.55
N ALA A 221 -27.54 5.59 7.02
CA ALA A 221 -27.43 6.14 8.36
C ALA A 221 -28.00 5.17 9.41
N SER A 222 -27.59 3.89 9.38
CA SER A 222 -28.03 2.98 10.43
C SER A 222 -27.69 3.58 11.80
N THR A 223 -28.70 3.88 12.58
CA THR A 223 -28.58 4.46 13.93
C THR A 223 -27.66 3.63 14.79
N GLN A 224 -27.66 2.31 14.62
CA GLN A 224 -26.79 1.41 15.38
C GLN A 224 -25.32 1.55 14.98
N ASN A 225 -25.01 1.67 13.69
CA ASN A 225 -23.63 1.88 13.24
C ASN A 225 -23.08 3.23 13.72
N LYS A 226 -23.90 4.28 13.74
CA LYS A 226 -23.50 5.57 14.33
C LYS A 226 -23.21 5.43 15.82
N LYS A 227 -24.05 4.73 16.57
CA LYS A 227 -23.80 4.46 18.01
C LYS A 227 -22.51 3.65 18.20
N ASN A 228 -22.28 2.64 17.36
CA ASN A 228 -21.06 1.84 17.43
C ASN A 228 -19.80 2.66 17.12
N PHE A 229 -19.89 3.58 16.16
CA PHE A 229 -18.80 4.51 15.86
C PHE A 229 -18.45 5.39 17.06
N TYR A 230 -19.45 6.06 17.66
CA TYR A 230 -19.22 6.90 18.83
C TYR A 230 -18.80 6.13 20.10
N ALA A 231 -19.14 4.85 20.21
CA ALA A 231 -18.71 4.02 21.32
C ALA A 231 -17.27 3.51 21.18
N PHE A 232 -16.73 3.49 19.96
CA PHE A 232 -15.36 3.07 19.69
C PHE A 232 -14.34 4.21 19.87
N PHE A 233 -14.73 5.43 19.59
CA PHE A 233 -13.91 6.64 19.70
C PHE A 233 -14.33 7.49 20.91
#